data_71394e502abe56efee17a30d62dbac17
#
_entry.id   71394e502abe56efee17a30d62dbac17
#
_cell.length_a   1.000
_cell.length_b   1.000
_cell.length_c   1.000
_cell.angle_alpha   90.00
_cell.angle_beta   90.00
_cell.angle_gamma   90.00
#
_symmetry.space_group_name_H-M   'P 1'
#
loop_
_entity.id
_entity.type
_entity.pdbx_description
1 polymer ?
#
loop_
_entity_poly.entity_id
_entity_poly.type
_entity_poly.pdbx_seq_one_letter_code
_entity_poly.pdbx_strand_id
1 'polypeptide(L)'
;MSVTSIQEKLAKDIILFGKICFPNMFSSESPKFHYEIAELLQDLSNNKLNIIAPRGHAKSSLVACVFPIWHILTEKGSKFVVLSSKTEGHAVRLLQTIKNALEYSAELRSIYGYWGQHSAKTWARTEVVLRDDTMIMCRGTGQQVVGLKHGNQRPTLVILDDPEDM
;
A
#
# COMPACT_ATOMS: atom_id res chain seq x y z
N MET A 1 0.81 -20.65 -17.34
CA MET A 1 1.48 -20.43 -16.03
C MET A 1 0.49 -20.71 -14.92
N SER A 2 0.91 -21.39 -13.85
CA SER A 2 0.06 -21.54 -12.66
C SER A 2 -0.04 -20.21 -11.90
N VAL A 3 -1.13 -20.00 -11.17
CA VAL A 3 -1.32 -18.80 -10.31
C VAL A 3 -0.15 -18.60 -9.34
N THR A 4 0.34 -19.67 -8.73
CA THR A 4 1.50 -19.66 -7.84
C THR A 4 2.76 -19.10 -8.53
N SER A 5 3.05 -19.50 -9.77
CA SER A 5 4.19 -18.99 -10.53
C SER A 5 4.09 -17.49 -10.83
N ILE A 6 2.86 -16.97 -11.03
CA ILE A 6 2.63 -15.52 -11.21
C ILE A 6 2.85 -14.80 -9.89
N GLN A 7 2.27 -15.28 -8.79
CA GLN A 7 2.42 -14.67 -7.46
C GLN A 7 3.90 -14.58 -7.04
N GLU A 8 4.70 -15.61 -7.27
CA GLU A 8 6.14 -15.60 -6.98
C GLU A 8 6.92 -14.54 -7.77
N LYS A 9 6.55 -14.31 -9.04
CA LYS A 9 7.14 -13.23 -9.84
C LYS A 9 6.74 -11.86 -9.35
N LEU A 10 5.47 -11.68 -9.04
CA LEU A 10 4.94 -10.40 -8.54
C LEU A 10 5.48 -10.05 -7.16
N ALA A 11 5.76 -11.04 -6.32
CA ALA A 11 6.39 -10.83 -5.02
C ALA A 11 7.83 -10.29 -5.10
N LYS A 12 8.49 -10.43 -6.25
CA LYS A 12 9.88 -9.98 -6.47
C LYS A 12 9.98 -8.65 -7.21
N ASP A 13 8.88 -8.10 -7.72
CA ASP A 13 8.91 -6.91 -8.57
C ASP A 13 7.63 -6.08 -8.38
N ILE A 14 7.75 -4.97 -7.61
CA ILE A 14 6.66 -4.04 -7.33
C ILE A 14 6.18 -3.36 -8.62
N ILE A 15 7.06 -3.06 -9.57
CA ILE A 15 6.68 -2.41 -10.83
C ILE A 15 5.87 -3.38 -11.69
N LEU A 16 6.30 -4.63 -11.78
CA LEU A 16 5.55 -5.67 -12.50
C LEU A 16 4.19 -5.91 -11.82
N PHE A 17 4.14 -5.96 -10.49
CA PHE A 17 2.90 -6.05 -9.72
C PHE A 17 1.96 -4.88 -10.06
N GLY A 18 2.48 -3.64 -10.04
CA GLY A 18 1.72 -2.44 -10.40
C GLY A 18 1.17 -2.50 -11.83
N LYS A 19 1.98 -2.87 -12.80
CA LYS A 19 1.56 -2.99 -14.22
C LYS A 19 0.48 -4.03 -14.44
N ILE A 20 0.54 -5.15 -13.72
CA ILE A 20 -0.43 -6.25 -13.87
C ILE A 20 -1.69 -5.98 -13.05
N CYS A 21 -1.57 -5.58 -11.78
CA CYS A 21 -2.72 -5.42 -10.90
C CYS A 21 -3.44 -4.06 -11.03
N PHE A 22 -2.76 -3.04 -11.57
CA PHE A 22 -3.24 -1.66 -11.69
C PHE A 22 -2.92 -1.05 -13.06
N PRO A 23 -3.32 -1.66 -14.19
CA PRO A 23 -2.92 -1.22 -15.53
C PRO A 23 -3.28 0.24 -15.81
N ASN A 24 -4.38 0.75 -15.25
CA ASN A 24 -4.79 2.15 -15.41
C ASN A 24 -3.83 3.15 -14.73
N MET A 25 -3.14 2.75 -13.65
CA MET A 25 -2.12 3.57 -12.99
C MET A 25 -0.76 3.53 -13.71
N PHE A 26 -0.54 2.50 -14.52
CA PHE A 26 0.69 2.24 -15.29
C PHE A 26 0.44 2.27 -16.79
N SER A 27 -0.47 3.12 -17.26
CA SER A 27 -0.85 3.25 -18.67
C SER A 27 0.27 3.77 -19.57
N SER A 28 1.27 4.44 -18.99
CA SER A 28 2.49 4.89 -19.68
C SER A 28 3.73 4.15 -19.17
N GLU A 29 4.82 4.26 -19.90
CA GLU A 29 6.10 3.67 -19.47
C GLU A 29 6.53 4.26 -18.13
N SER A 30 6.94 3.38 -17.21
CA SER A 30 7.43 3.80 -15.90
C SER A 30 8.79 4.49 -16.04
N PRO A 31 8.96 5.73 -15.58
CA PRO A 31 10.25 6.41 -15.64
C PRO A 31 11.28 5.70 -14.75
N LYS A 32 12.58 5.90 -15.07
CA LYS A 32 13.69 5.21 -14.40
C LYS A 32 13.65 5.32 -12.88
N PHE A 33 13.30 6.49 -12.34
CA PHE A 33 13.23 6.70 -10.89
C PHE A 33 12.14 5.86 -10.18
N HIS A 34 11.09 5.39 -10.88
CA HIS A 34 10.12 4.45 -10.30
C HIS A 34 10.77 3.10 -9.99
N TYR A 35 11.67 2.63 -10.84
CA TYR A 35 12.42 1.38 -10.60
C TYR A 35 13.41 1.56 -9.44
N GLU A 36 14.07 2.71 -9.34
CA GLU A 36 14.96 3.04 -8.22
C GLU A 36 14.18 3.10 -6.88
N ILE A 37 13.00 3.71 -6.87
CA ILE A 37 12.11 3.70 -5.69
C ILE A 37 11.68 2.27 -5.36
N ALA A 38 11.29 1.46 -6.34
CA ALA A 38 10.85 0.09 -6.13
C ALA A 38 11.97 -0.77 -5.52
N GLU A 39 13.19 -0.66 -5.99
CA GLU A 39 14.38 -1.33 -5.42
C GLU A 39 14.58 -0.96 -3.95
N LEU A 40 14.51 0.34 -3.62
CA LEU A 40 14.63 0.80 -2.24
C LEU A 40 13.51 0.29 -1.33
N LEU A 41 12.26 0.22 -1.83
CA LEU A 41 11.10 -0.27 -1.08
C LEU A 41 11.16 -1.80 -0.85
N GLN A 42 11.75 -2.54 -1.77
CA GLN A 42 11.92 -4.00 -1.67
C GLN A 42 13.10 -4.41 -0.80
N ASP A 43 14.04 -3.51 -0.54
CA ASP A 43 15.16 -3.77 0.35
C ASP A 43 14.73 -3.65 1.82
N LEU A 44 14.49 -4.80 2.45
CA LEU A 44 14.04 -4.90 3.85
C LEU A 44 15.11 -4.41 4.86
N SER A 45 16.35 -4.14 4.45
CA SER A 45 17.38 -3.51 5.30
C SER A 45 17.11 -2.02 5.51
N ASN A 46 16.31 -1.39 4.64
CA ASN A 46 15.92 0.00 4.73
C ASN A 46 14.82 0.20 5.78
N ASN A 47 15.19 0.57 7.00
CA ASN A 47 14.22 0.84 8.07
C ASN A 47 13.55 2.22 7.96
N LYS A 48 14.17 3.17 7.23
CA LYS A 48 13.64 4.52 7.01
C LYS A 48 14.05 5.00 5.62
N LEU A 49 13.06 5.37 4.83
CA LEU A 49 13.26 5.94 3.49
C LEU A 49 12.62 7.33 3.43
N ASN A 50 13.35 8.29 2.89
CA ASN A 50 12.83 9.60 2.52
C ASN A 50 12.88 9.72 0.99
N ILE A 51 11.71 9.77 0.37
CA ILE A 51 11.57 9.79 -1.09
C ILE A 51 11.11 11.17 -1.52
N ILE A 52 12.04 11.93 -2.12
CA ILE A 52 11.76 13.27 -2.66
C ILE A 52 11.69 13.15 -4.18
N ALA A 53 10.54 13.51 -4.75
CA ALA A 53 10.34 13.56 -6.19
C ALA A 53 9.38 14.70 -6.54
N PRO A 54 9.49 15.29 -7.75
CA PRO A 54 8.61 16.37 -8.20
C PRO A 54 7.13 15.95 -8.16
N ARG A 55 6.23 16.93 -8.06
CA ARG A 55 4.77 16.70 -8.16
C ARG A 55 4.40 16.18 -9.55
N GLY A 56 3.31 15.42 -9.64
CA GLY A 56 2.80 14.88 -10.90
C GLY A 56 3.51 13.64 -11.44
N HIS A 57 4.48 13.09 -10.70
CA HIS A 57 5.27 11.93 -11.13
C HIS A 57 4.77 10.58 -10.52
N ALA A 58 3.51 10.49 -10.16
CA ALA A 58 2.85 9.30 -9.62
C ALA A 58 3.55 8.66 -8.38
N LYS A 59 4.40 9.42 -7.65
CA LYS A 59 5.07 8.96 -6.43
C LYS A 59 4.07 8.39 -5.41
N SER A 60 3.03 9.15 -5.06
CA SER A 60 2.01 8.73 -4.09
C SER A 60 1.23 7.50 -4.57
N SER A 61 0.99 7.38 -5.89
CA SER A 61 0.35 6.17 -6.45
C SER A 61 1.22 4.92 -6.23
N LEU A 62 2.53 5.02 -6.46
CA LEU A 62 3.45 3.91 -6.23
C LEU A 62 3.65 3.63 -4.74
N VAL A 63 3.99 4.64 -3.95
CA VAL A 63 4.43 4.48 -2.55
C VAL A 63 3.25 4.34 -1.58
N ALA A 64 2.17 5.09 -1.78
CA ALA A 64 1.05 5.12 -0.84
C ALA A 64 -0.17 4.26 -1.26
N CYS A 65 -0.14 3.66 -2.46
CA CYS A 65 -1.18 2.73 -2.91
C CYS A 65 -0.61 1.37 -3.33
N VAL A 66 0.22 1.31 -4.36
CA VAL A 66 0.71 0.04 -4.91
C VAL A 66 1.59 -0.70 -3.91
N PHE A 67 2.56 -0.04 -3.31
CA PHE A 67 3.49 -0.65 -2.36
C PHE A 67 2.80 -1.27 -1.11
N PRO A 68 1.89 -0.58 -0.39
CA PRO A 68 1.22 -1.19 0.74
C PRO A 68 0.36 -2.41 0.34
N ILE A 69 -0.30 -2.39 -0.82
CA ILE A 69 -1.07 -3.53 -1.31
C ILE A 69 -0.13 -4.70 -1.66
N TRP A 70 0.98 -4.41 -2.36
CA TRP A 70 2.02 -5.39 -2.64
C TRP A 70 2.55 -6.03 -1.35
N HIS A 71 2.94 -5.21 -0.36
CA HIS A 71 3.43 -5.66 0.94
C HIS A 71 2.43 -6.57 1.67
N ILE A 72 1.14 -6.22 1.64
CA ILE A 72 0.07 -7.00 2.27
C ILE A 72 -0.12 -8.36 1.59
N LEU A 73 -0.12 -8.39 0.25
CA LEU A 73 -0.51 -9.57 -0.52
C LEU A 73 0.64 -10.54 -0.83
N THR A 74 1.88 -10.06 -0.80
CA THR A 74 3.05 -10.87 -1.20
C THR A 74 3.85 -11.39 -0.01
N GLU A 75 3.83 -10.70 1.12
CA GLU A 75 4.53 -11.15 2.32
C GLU A 75 3.62 -11.98 3.23
N LYS A 76 4.23 -12.92 3.95
CA LYS A 76 3.51 -13.80 4.87
C LYS A 76 3.13 -13.09 6.17
N GLY A 77 2.03 -13.52 6.78
CA GLY A 77 1.52 -13.05 8.05
C GLY A 77 0.75 -11.73 7.99
N SER A 78 -0.03 -11.46 9.04
CA SER A 78 -0.79 -10.21 9.15
C SER A 78 0.15 -9.01 9.30
N LYS A 79 -0.29 -7.87 8.78
CA LYS A 79 0.45 -6.61 8.78
C LYS A 79 -0.31 -5.55 9.58
N PHE A 80 0.41 -4.56 10.07
CA PHE A 80 -0.20 -3.34 10.56
C PHE A 80 0.39 -2.15 9.81
N VAL A 81 -0.39 -1.61 8.88
CA VAL A 81 -0.02 -0.50 8.00
C VAL A 81 -0.66 0.79 8.49
N VAL A 82 0.14 1.83 8.66
CA VAL A 82 -0.33 3.18 9.01
C VAL A 82 -0.05 4.12 7.84
N LEU A 83 -1.10 4.75 7.34
CA LEU A 83 -1.03 5.80 6.33
C LEU A 83 -1.20 7.14 7.04
N SER A 84 -0.24 8.03 6.91
CA SER A 84 -0.33 9.37 7.48
C SER A 84 -0.11 10.42 6.40
N SER A 85 -0.84 11.52 6.51
CA SER A 85 -0.69 12.68 5.65
C SER A 85 -0.96 13.94 6.46
N LYS A 86 -0.68 15.13 5.92
CA LYS A 86 -0.87 16.42 6.56
C LYS A 86 -2.20 16.53 7.29
N THR A 87 -3.30 16.10 6.67
CA THR A 87 -4.64 16.11 7.27
C THR A 87 -5.24 14.71 7.28
N GLU A 88 -6.15 14.43 8.22
CA GLU A 88 -6.92 13.20 8.23
C GLU A 88 -7.68 13.00 6.91
N GLY A 89 -8.24 14.07 6.33
CA GLY A 89 -8.95 13.97 5.05
C GLY A 89 -8.07 13.51 3.89
N HIS A 90 -6.78 13.90 3.85
CA HIS A 90 -5.83 13.39 2.87
C HIS A 90 -5.50 11.92 3.14
N ALA A 91 -5.21 11.56 4.39
CA ALA A 91 -4.94 10.18 4.77
C ALA A 91 -6.13 9.24 4.48
N VAL A 92 -7.36 9.71 4.70
CA VAL A 92 -8.59 8.98 4.33
C VAL A 92 -8.68 8.75 2.82
N ARG A 93 -8.29 9.72 1.98
CA ARG A 93 -8.26 9.52 0.53
C ARG A 93 -7.26 8.45 0.11
N LEU A 94 -6.08 8.39 0.74
CA LEU A 94 -5.11 7.30 0.50
C LEU A 94 -5.71 5.94 0.85
N LEU A 95 -6.31 5.82 2.03
CA LEU A 95 -6.99 4.59 2.45
C LEU A 95 -8.13 4.22 1.50
N GLN A 96 -8.92 5.20 1.04
CA GLN A 96 -10.02 4.95 0.09
C GLN A 96 -9.50 4.43 -1.26
N THR A 97 -8.35 4.92 -1.72
CA THR A 97 -7.70 4.39 -2.95
C THR A 97 -7.32 2.92 -2.78
N ILE A 98 -6.74 2.54 -1.65
CA ILE A 98 -6.43 1.14 -1.33
C ILE A 98 -7.71 0.30 -1.24
N LYS A 99 -8.75 0.79 -0.56
CA LYS A 99 -10.05 0.10 -0.45
C LYS A 99 -10.66 -0.15 -1.83
N ASN A 100 -10.66 0.85 -2.70
CA ASN A 100 -11.17 0.73 -4.06
C ASN A 100 -10.38 -0.31 -4.87
N ALA A 101 -9.07 -0.34 -4.71
CA ALA A 101 -8.23 -1.33 -5.36
C ALA A 101 -8.54 -2.77 -4.89
N LEU A 102 -8.64 -2.98 -3.58
CA LEU A 102 -8.99 -4.29 -2.99
C LEU A 102 -10.41 -4.75 -3.34
N GLU A 103 -11.35 -3.81 -3.50
CA GLU A 103 -12.75 -4.08 -3.81
C GLU A 103 -12.96 -4.38 -5.30
N TYR A 104 -12.38 -3.55 -6.20
CA TYR A 104 -12.79 -3.49 -7.60
C TYR A 104 -11.76 -3.96 -8.62
N SER A 105 -10.47 -4.15 -8.26
CA SER A 105 -9.49 -4.65 -9.24
C SER A 105 -9.77 -6.10 -9.61
N ALA A 106 -10.16 -6.31 -10.87
CA ALA A 106 -10.42 -7.64 -11.43
C ALA A 106 -9.13 -8.47 -11.52
N GLU A 107 -8.02 -7.83 -11.88
CA GLU A 107 -6.70 -8.44 -12.01
C GLU A 107 -6.18 -8.92 -10.64
N LEU A 108 -6.28 -8.06 -9.62
CA LEU A 108 -5.88 -8.40 -8.27
C LEU A 108 -6.72 -9.56 -7.74
N ARG A 109 -8.04 -9.50 -7.96
CA ARG A 109 -8.98 -10.57 -7.57
C ARG A 109 -8.67 -11.90 -8.27
N SER A 110 -8.29 -11.88 -9.53
CA SER A 110 -7.97 -13.10 -10.29
C SER A 110 -6.72 -13.80 -9.79
N ILE A 111 -5.74 -13.04 -9.25
CA ILE A 111 -4.44 -13.56 -8.81
C ILE A 111 -4.43 -13.89 -7.31
N TYR A 112 -5.01 -13.02 -6.47
CA TYR A 112 -4.95 -13.12 -4.99
C TYR A 112 -6.29 -13.44 -4.33
N GLY A 113 -7.38 -13.55 -5.11
CA GLY A 113 -8.73 -13.68 -4.60
C GLY A 113 -9.33 -12.35 -4.13
N TYR A 114 -10.52 -12.41 -3.55
CA TYR A 114 -11.24 -11.22 -3.11
C TYR A 114 -10.79 -10.74 -1.73
N TRP A 115 -10.44 -9.45 -1.63
CA TRP A 115 -9.97 -8.80 -0.40
C TRP A 115 -10.80 -7.57 0.00
N GLY A 116 -11.96 -7.39 -0.63
CA GLY A 116 -12.82 -6.23 -0.41
C GLY A 116 -13.71 -6.35 0.83
N GLN A 117 -14.69 -5.45 0.91
CA GLN A 117 -15.54 -5.22 2.07
C GLN A 117 -16.21 -6.48 2.62
N HIS A 118 -16.76 -7.35 1.76
CA HIS A 118 -17.49 -8.55 2.19
C HIS A 118 -16.57 -9.63 2.81
N SER A 119 -15.27 -9.56 2.61
CA SER A 119 -14.30 -10.47 3.22
C SER A 119 -13.56 -9.86 4.43
N ALA A 120 -13.68 -8.56 4.62
CA ALA A 120 -13.00 -7.84 5.70
C ALA A 120 -13.74 -8.01 7.04
N LYS A 121 -12.99 -7.99 8.14
CA LYS A 121 -13.52 -8.00 9.51
C LYS A 121 -14.02 -6.62 9.93
N THR A 122 -13.35 -5.56 9.46
CA THR A 122 -13.72 -4.15 9.66
C THR A 122 -13.49 -3.39 8.36
N TRP A 123 -14.42 -2.50 8.00
CA TRP A 123 -14.33 -1.67 6.79
C TRP A 123 -14.84 -0.25 7.09
N ALA A 124 -14.16 0.43 8.00
CA ALA A 124 -14.53 1.77 8.45
C ALA A 124 -13.87 2.87 7.61
N ARG A 125 -14.22 4.14 7.89
CA ARG A 125 -13.71 5.31 7.16
C ARG A 125 -12.20 5.49 7.34
N THR A 126 -11.69 5.25 8.54
CA THR A 126 -10.29 5.52 8.94
C THR A 126 -9.48 4.27 9.17
N GLU A 127 -10.11 3.08 9.12
CA GLU A 127 -9.45 1.81 9.35
C GLU A 127 -10.12 0.65 8.63
N VAL A 128 -9.33 -0.32 8.26
CA VAL A 128 -9.75 -1.59 7.67
C VAL A 128 -9.02 -2.71 8.38
N VAL A 129 -9.74 -3.77 8.74
CA VAL A 129 -9.14 -5.04 9.16
C VAL A 129 -9.52 -6.10 8.15
N LEU A 130 -8.53 -6.63 7.44
CA LEU A 130 -8.71 -7.61 6.39
C LEU A 130 -8.95 -9.02 6.96
N ARG A 131 -9.29 -9.96 6.09
CA ARG A 131 -9.61 -11.34 6.44
C ARG A 131 -8.48 -12.11 7.17
N ASP A 132 -7.23 -11.71 6.94
CA ASP A 132 -6.02 -12.29 7.54
C ASP A 132 -5.52 -11.56 8.80
N ASP A 133 -6.37 -10.69 9.40
CA ASP A 133 -6.03 -9.79 10.50
C ASP A 133 -5.05 -8.65 10.17
N THR A 134 -4.71 -8.44 8.91
CA THR A 134 -3.99 -7.24 8.49
C THR A 134 -4.83 -6.00 8.76
N MET A 135 -4.26 -5.05 9.48
CA MET A 135 -4.87 -3.74 9.73
C MET A 135 -4.25 -2.66 8.86
N ILE A 136 -5.09 -1.84 8.26
CA ILE A 136 -4.68 -0.61 7.58
C ILE A 136 -5.42 0.54 8.25
N MET A 137 -4.68 1.51 8.77
CA MET A 137 -5.23 2.65 9.48
C MET A 137 -4.71 3.95 8.87
N CYS A 138 -5.54 4.99 8.84
CA CYS A 138 -5.10 6.32 8.39
C CYS A 138 -5.21 7.37 9.52
N ARG A 139 -4.25 8.33 9.52
CA ARG A 139 -4.13 9.42 10.51
C ARG A 139 -3.63 10.71 9.86
N GLY A 140 -4.08 11.85 10.37
CA GLY A 140 -3.41 13.13 10.12
C GLY A 140 -2.13 13.27 10.94
N THR A 141 -1.13 14.01 10.46
CA THR A 141 0.16 14.19 11.17
C THR A 141 0.03 14.83 12.56
N GLY A 142 -1.02 15.60 12.81
CA GLY A 142 -1.34 16.14 14.15
C GLY A 142 -1.95 15.12 15.12
N GLN A 143 -2.28 13.90 14.65
CA GLN A 143 -2.83 12.84 15.50
C GLN A 143 -1.74 11.93 16.03
N GLN A 144 -1.98 11.31 17.18
CA GLN A 144 -1.00 10.40 17.77
C GLN A 144 -0.75 9.18 16.88
N VAL A 145 0.47 9.06 16.35
CA VAL A 145 0.98 7.88 15.62
C VAL A 145 1.84 7.00 16.53
N VAL A 146 2.43 7.60 17.57
CA VAL A 146 3.27 6.88 18.53
C VAL A 146 2.39 6.07 19.49
N GLY A 147 2.78 4.81 19.72
CA GLY A 147 2.06 3.93 20.65
C GLY A 147 0.90 3.15 20.05
N LEU A 148 0.62 3.29 18.75
CA LEU A 148 -0.41 2.51 18.07
C LEU A 148 -0.13 1.01 18.19
N LYS A 149 -1.20 0.25 18.41
CA LYS A 149 -1.18 -1.22 18.46
C LYS A 149 -2.46 -1.76 17.82
N HIS A 150 -2.34 -2.90 17.14
CA HIS A 150 -3.45 -3.75 16.75
C HIS A 150 -3.27 -5.10 17.44
N GLY A 151 -4.08 -5.36 18.47
CA GLY A 151 -3.78 -6.44 19.43
C GLY A 151 -2.40 -6.23 20.08
N ASN A 152 -1.50 -7.18 19.91
CA ASN A 152 -0.11 -7.09 20.38
C ASN A 152 0.88 -6.59 19.32
N GLN A 153 0.42 -6.32 18.09
CA GLN A 153 1.28 -5.95 16.99
C GLN A 153 1.48 -4.42 16.93
N ARG A 154 2.73 -4.02 16.73
CA ARG A 154 3.11 -2.65 16.38
C ARG A 154 2.99 -2.45 14.87
N PRO A 155 2.89 -1.20 14.36
CA PRO A 155 2.97 -0.93 12.92
C PRO A 155 4.20 -1.60 12.29
N THR A 156 3.97 -2.37 11.24
CA THR A 156 5.02 -3.00 10.42
C THR A 156 5.44 -2.11 9.26
N LEU A 157 4.55 -1.21 8.84
CA LEU A 157 4.78 -0.23 7.79
C LEU A 157 4.11 1.09 8.16
N VAL A 158 4.84 2.19 8.07
CA VAL A 158 4.30 3.55 8.24
C VAL A 158 4.67 4.35 6.99
N ILE A 159 3.66 4.87 6.32
CA ILE A 159 3.81 5.73 5.13
C ILE A 159 3.36 7.14 5.50
N LEU A 160 4.27 8.10 5.32
CA LEU A 160 4.00 9.53 5.47
C LEU A 160 3.97 10.17 4.08
N ASP A 161 2.78 10.53 3.60
CA ASP A 161 2.60 11.17 2.28
C ASP A 161 2.32 12.67 2.48
N ASP A 162 3.22 13.51 1.98
CA ASP A 162 3.19 14.97 2.12
C ASP A 162 2.80 15.42 3.55
N PRO A 163 3.65 15.16 4.56
CA PRO A 163 3.30 15.40 5.97
C PRO A 163 3.26 16.89 6.34
N GLU A 164 3.84 17.77 5.52
CA GLU A 164 3.94 19.20 5.76
C GLU A 164 3.56 20.03 4.52
N ASP A 165 3.20 21.31 4.71
CA ASP A 165 3.18 22.30 3.64
C ASP A 165 4.61 22.70 3.30
N MET A 166 4.98 22.57 2.02
CA MET A 166 6.16 23.23 1.46
C MET A 166 5.77 24.63 0.98
#